data_8c4f8ec690832592b417431395ed4c27
#
_entry.id   8c4f8ec690832592b417431395ed4c27
#
_cell.length_a   1.000
_cell.length_b   1.000
_cell.length_c   1.000
_cell.angle_alpha   90.00
_cell.angle_beta   90.00
_cell.angle_gamma   90.00
#
_symmetry.space_group_name_H-M   'P 1'
#
loop_
_entity.id
_entity.type
_entity.pdbx_description
1 polymer ?
#
loop_
_entity_poly.entity_id
_entity_poly.type
_entity_poly.pdbx_seq_one_letter_code
_entity_poly.pdbx_strand_id
1 'polypeptide(L)'
;MKLTVRIATLLASFALCAPIASASAQAPVDMAPNMSFDSYLQLLIAKARGEGVSEATITRMTADLTANSRVIALDQDQPGTPTRSGYPAMAPYIARHVDAARINGGRRVMASVPGMAARIENEYGVPIEVVVAIFGHETNYGSYTGDFDLARSLATLAWEGRRRDFFAQEFVDLLKIADTGVQRYQLKGSWAGAFGYPQFMPSIYLRLAKDGDGDGVANIWSSRADALASIANYFHDAGWRSGQPWGVRVAVPGAFDRSAVASSLESPVCPRVHERHSVWKTVREWRNLGFQPLAPIRDDVMASFFEPDGPGAPAYLLTGNYRVITEYNCSNYYALSVGLLADEIAH
;
A
#
# COMPACT_ATOMS: atom_id res chain seq x y z
N MET A 1 72.02 -22.57 24.19
CA MET A 1 71.44 -21.59 23.27
C MET A 1 70.44 -20.78 24.10
N LYS A 2 70.82 -19.58 24.53
CA LYS A 2 70.08 -18.75 25.49
C LYS A 2 69.28 -17.76 24.70
N LEU A 3 67.91 -17.78 24.86
CA LEU A 3 66.96 -16.85 24.27
C LEU A 3 66.69 -15.72 25.26
N THR A 4 67.12 -14.54 24.96
CA THR A 4 66.93 -13.32 25.74
C THR A 4 65.61 -12.67 25.39
N VAL A 5 64.69 -12.57 26.39
CA VAL A 5 63.42 -11.82 26.28
C VAL A 5 63.71 -10.37 26.62
N ARG A 6 63.41 -9.46 25.69
CA ARG A 6 63.39 -8.02 25.93
C ARG A 6 61.99 -7.57 26.27
N ILE A 7 61.84 -7.02 27.46
CA ILE A 7 60.63 -6.36 27.94
C ILE A 7 60.62 -4.94 27.40
N ALA A 8 59.61 -4.59 26.63
CA ALA A 8 59.37 -3.23 26.17
C ALA A 8 58.28 -2.59 27.07
N THR A 9 58.68 -1.55 27.75
CA THR A 9 57.84 -0.72 28.62
C THR A 9 56.96 0.20 27.72
N LEU A 10 55.65 0.02 27.75
CA LEU A 10 54.71 0.95 27.12
C LEU A 10 54.31 2.03 28.12
N LEU A 11 54.65 3.26 27.78
CA LEU A 11 54.16 4.48 28.44
C LEU A 11 52.70 4.71 28.07
N ALA A 12 51.81 4.68 29.05
CA ALA A 12 50.40 5.00 28.90
C ALA A 12 50.23 6.54 28.86
N SER A 13 49.87 7.06 27.69
CA SER A 13 49.42 8.45 27.55
C SER A 13 47.92 8.52 27.89
N PHE A 14 47.61 9.19 29.01
CA PHE A 14 46.23 9.55 29.37
C PHE A 14 45.74 10.64 28.44
N ALA A 15 44.87 10.32 27.49
CA ALA A 15 44.07 11.32 26.75
C ALA A 15 42.85 11.67 27.59
N LEU A 16 42.73 12.93 28.00
CA LEU A 16 41.50 13.48 28.58
C LEU A 16 40.40 13.45 27.50
N CYS A 17 39.46 12.51 27.61
CA CYS A 17 38.19 12.61 26.93
C CYS A 17 37.30 13.64 27.65
N ALA A 18 37.14 14.84 27.05
CA ALA A 18 36.04 15.73 27.39
C ALA A 18 34.69 15.07 27.06
N PRO A 19 33.66 15.18 27.90
CA PRO A 19 32.35 14.66 27.56
C PRO A 19 31.77 15.43 26.37
N ILE A 20 31.57 14.73 25.26
CA ILE A 20 30.73 15.25 24.17
C ILE A 20 29.31 15.30 24.76
N ALA A 21 28.83 16.52 24.98
CA ALA A 21 27.44 16.74 25.33
C ALA A 21 26.58 16.18 24.17
N SER A 22 25.91 15.05 24.44
CA SER A 22 24.88 14.53 23.56
C SER A 22 23.82 15.61 23.44
N ALA A 23 23.70 16.19 22.25
CA ALA A 23 22.55 17.00 21.91
C ALA A 23 21.32 16.09 22.05
N SER A 24 20.55 16.32 23.11
CA SER A 24 19.26 15.70 23.29
C SER A 24 18.44 16.03 22.05
N ALA A 25 18.12 15.04 21.23
CA ALA A 25 17.06 15.16 20.27
C ALA A 25 15.83 15.59 21.06
N GLN A 26 15.44 16.86 20.94
CA GLN A 26 14.18 17.34 21.51
C GLN A 26 13.08 16.47 20.93
N ALA A 27 12.33 15.80 21.83
CA ALA A 27 11.09 15.16 21.48
C ALA A 27 10.24 16.14 20.63
N PRO A 28 9.47 15.66 19.65
CA PRO A 28 8.59 16.52 18.88
C PRO A 28 7.75 17.32 19.87
N VAL A 29 7.82 18.65 19.76
CA VAL A 29 6.99 19.55 20.56
C VAL A 29 5.56 19.14 20.29
N ASP A 30 4.89 18.64 21.30
CA ASP A 30 3.45 18.34 21.28
C ASP A 30 2.74 19.70 21.03
N MET A 31 2.54 20.00 19.74
CA MET A 31 2.06 21.30 19.30
C MET A 31 0.63 21.46 19.77
N ALA A 32 0.41 22.43 20.63
CA ALA A 32 -0.82 22.71 21.34
C ALA A 32 -2.06 22.53 20.44
N PRO A 33 -3.15 21.92 20.96
CA PRO A 33 -4.37 21.63 20.21
C PRO A 33 -5.16 22.83 19.67
N ASN A 34 -4.61 24.05 19.77
CA ASN A 34 -5.26 25.32 19.47
C ASN A 34 -4.56 26.18 18.39
N MET A 35 -3.68 25.62 17.57
CA MET A 35 -3.07 26.41 16.49
C MET A 35 -4.08 26.62 15.35
N SER A 36 -4.18 27.87 14.82
CA SER A 36 -5.02 28.14 13.64
C SER A 36 -4.48 27.40 12.41
N PHE A 37 -5.33 27.13 11.43
CA PHE A 37 -4.92 26.53 10.17
C PHE A 37 -3.82 27.34 9.49
N ASP A 38 -3.96 28.68 9.46
CA ASP A 38 -2.99 29.57 8.83
C ASP A 38 -1.62 29.49 9.51
N SER A 39 -1.58 29.45 10.84
CA SER A 39 -0.32 29.29 11.58
C SER A 39 0.32 27.91 11.32
N TYR A 40 -0.48 26.85 11.23
CA TYR A 40 0.01 25.52 10.92
C TYR A 40 0.50 25.41 9.47
N LEU A 41 -0.18 26.06 8.52
CA LEU A 41 0.25 26.13 7.12
C LEU A 41 1.66 26.74 7.00
N GLN A 42 2.02 27.75 7.84
CA GLN A 42 3.39 28.28 7.84
C GLN A 42 4.42 27.23 8.25
N LEU A 43 4.07 26.31 9.15
CA LEU A 43 4.97 25.20 9.52
C LEU A 43 5.12 24.19 8.36
N LEU A 44 4.04 23.88 7.66
CA LEU A 44 4.10 23.03 6.46
C LEU A 44 4.95 23.67 5.35
N ILE A 45 4.81 24.99 5.15
CA ILE A 45 5.63 25.77 4.22
C ILE A 45 7.12 25.73 4.63
N ALA A 46 7.41 25.94 5.91
CA ALA A 46 8.78 25.88 6.41
C ALA A 46 9.38 24.48 6.22
N LYS A 47 8.60 23.41 6.46
CA LYS A 47 9.00 22.03 6.21
C LYS A 47 9.28 21.80 4.73
N ALA A 48 8.38 22.20 3.83
CA ALA A 48 8.56 22.05 2.38
C ALA A 48 9.82 22.77 1.88
N ARG A 49 10.07 24.00 2.36
CA ARG A 49 11.29 24.76 2.07
C ARG A 49 12.54 24.04 2.57
N GLY A 50 12.51 23.52 3.80
CA GLY A 50 13.60 22.72 4.37
C GLY A 50 13.91 21.43 3.61
N GLU A 51 12.91 20.88 2.90
CA GLU A 51 13.06 19.70 2.03
C GLU A 51 13.32 20.04 0.55
N GLY A 52 13.63 21.31 0.23
CA GLY A 52 14.13 21.75 -1.06
C GLY A 52 13.07 22.09 -2.11
N VAL A 53 11.79 22.21 -1.74
CA VAL A 53 10.74 22.67 -2.65
C VAL A 53 10.95 24.14 -2.98
N SER A 54 10.83 24.51 -4.27
CA SER A 54 11.03 25.89 -4.73
C SER A 54 9.98 26.86 -4.17
N GLU A 55 10.38 28.11 -3.90
CA GLU A 55 9.46 29.17 -3.43
C GLU A 55 8.32 29.43 -4.43
N ALA A 56 8.61 29.32 -5.72
CA ALA A 56 7.58 29.48 -6.76
C ALA A 56 6.49 28.40 -6.65
N THR A 57 6.88 27.16 -6.40
CA THR A 57 5.95 26.04 -6.19
C THR A 57 5.22 26.18 -4.86
N ILE A 58 5.92 26.50 -3.78
CA ILE A 58 5.29 26.74 -2.48
C ILE A 58 4.19 27.81 -2.62
N THR A 59 4.51 28.96 -3.21
CA THR A 59 3.55 30.05 -3.41
C THR A 59 2.34 29.58 -4.24
N ARG A 60 2.58 28.93 -5.38
CA ARG A 60 1.52 28.45 -6.27
C ARG A 60 0.62 27.41 -5.60
N MET A 61 1.19 26.51 -4.81
CA MET A 61 0.45 25.38 -4.20
C MET A 61 -0.27 25.78 -2.92
N THR A 62 0.20 26.81 -2.23
CA THR A 62 -0.38 27.27 -0.94
C THR A 62 -1.26 28.51 -1.07
N ALA A 63 -1.33 29.12 -2.25
CA ALA A 63 -2.19 30.29 -2.49
C ALA A 63 -3.65 29.96 -2.12
N ASP A 64 -4.26 30.81 -1.29
CA ASP A 64 -5.67 30.73 -0.86
C ASP A 64 -6.08 29.39 -0.22
N LEU A 65 -5.13 28.65 0.37
CA LEU A 65 -5.47 27.45 1.12
C LEU A 65 -6.23 27.79 2.40
N THR A 66 -7.35 27.16 2.57
CA THR A 66 -8.16 27.18 3.80
C THR A 66 -8.52 25.78 4.23
N ALA A 67 -8.76 25.56 5.51
CA ALA A 67 -9.21 24.25 6.01
C ALA A 67 -10.51 23.79 5.30
N ASN A 68 -10.63 22.50 5.08
CA ASN A 68 -11.81 21.90 4.45
C ASN A 68 -12.62 21.11 5.48
N SER A 69 -13.74 21.67 5.93
CA SER A 69 -14.61 21.03 6.92
C SER A 69 -15.18 19.69 6.46
N ARG A 70 -15.40 19.50 5.15
CA ARG A 70 -15.85 18.21 4.60
C ARG A 70 -14.78 17.13 4.73
N VAL A 71 -13.49 17.48 4.54
CA VAL A 71 -12.37 16.57 4.75
C VAL A 71 -12.29 16.14 6.21
N ILE A 72 -12.42 17.08 7.15
CA ILE A 72 -12.45 16.80 8.58
C ILE A 72 -13.60 15.85 8.94
N ALA A 73 -14.80 16.15 8.47
CA ALA A 73 -15.96 15.30 8.72
C ALA A 73 -15.76 13.86 8.18
N LEU A 74 -15.22 13.72 6.97
CA LEU A 74 -14.94 12.42 6.37
C LEU A 74 -13.83 11.66 7.12
N ASP A 75 -12.84 12.35 7.68
CA ASP A 75 -11.80 11.72 8.50
C ASP A 75 -12.35 11.25 9.85
N GLN A 76 -13.20 12.04 10.48
CA GLN A 76 -13.84 11.70 11.75
C GLN A 76 -14.90 10.60 11.63
N ASP A 77 -15.56 10.50 10.46
CA ASP A 77 -16.55 9.46 10.12
C ASP A 77 -15.93 8.10 9.79
N GLN A 78 -14.58 8.01 9.76
CA GLN A 78 -13.92 6.73 9.53
C GLN A 78 -14.34 5.72 10.61
N PRO A 79 -14.73 4.49 10.22
CA PRO A 79 -15.08 3.46 11.20
C PRO A 79 -13.95 3.32 12.21
N GLY A 80 -14.28 3.55 13.47
CA GLY A 80 -13.36 3.22 14.56
C GLY A 80 -12.96 1.76 14.51
N THR A 81 -12.10 1.35 15.43
CA THR A 81 -11.76 -0.08 15.60
C THR A 81 -13.07 -0.89 15.65
N PRO A 82 -13.28 -1.88 14.76
CA PRO A 82 -14.47 -2.74 14.84
C PRO A 82 -14.57 -3.28 16.25
N THR A 83 -15.71 -3.05 16.87
CA THR A 83 -16.03 -3.68 18.14
C THR A 83 -16.06 -5.20 17.94
N ARG A 84 -15.82 -5.97 18.98
CA ARG A 84 -15.70 -7.45 19.00
C ARG A 84 -16.86 -8.28 18.39
N SER A 85 -17.81 -7.67 17.74
CA SER A 85 -18.98 -8.32 17.12
C SER A 85 -18.68 -8.83 15.71
N GLY A 86 -17.74 -9.77 15.55
CA GLY A 86 -17.51 -10.52 14.31
C GLY A 86 -17.32 -9.67 13.03
N TYR A 87 -16.64 -10.25 12.06
CA TYR A 87 -16.54 -9.62 10.73
C TYR A 87 -17.83 -9.89 9.93
N PRO A 88 -18.38 -8.89 9.22
CA PRO A 88 -19.48 -9.14 8.28
C PRO A 88 -19.11 -10.18 7.23
N ALA A 89 -20.10 -10.86 6.65
CA ALA A 89 -19.87 -11.82 5.57
C ALA A 89 -19.21 -11.14 4.36
N MET A 90 -18.26 -11.81 3.73
CA MET A 90 -17.54 -11.29 2.55
C MET A 90 -18.29 -11.51 1.25
N ALA A 91 -19.13 -12.53 1.16
CA ALA A 91 -19.86 -12.85 -0.07
C ALA A 91 -20.64 -11.66 -0.67
N PRO A 92 -21.38 -10.85 0.11
CA PRO A 92 -22.07 -9.67 -0.45
C PRO A 92 -21.11 -8.58 -0.97
N TYR A 93 -19.93 -8.44 -0.36
CA TYR A 93 -18.91 -7.52 -0.85
C TYR A 93 -18.32 -8.01 -2.17
N ILE A 94 -17.92 -9.28 -2.21
CA ILE A 94 -17.38 -9.93 -3.42
C ILE A 94 -18.37 -9.80 -4.58
N ALA A 95 -19.64 -10.12 -4.37
CA ALA A 95 -20.67 -10.03 -5.42
C ALA A 95 -20.82 -8.62 -6.02
N ARG A 96 -20.52 -7.57 -5.24
CA ARG A 96 -20.55 -6.18 -5.73
C ARG A 96 -19.27 -5.73 -6.41
N HIS A 97 -18.15 -6.42 -6.19
CA HIS A 97 -16.84 -6.03 -6.72
C HIS A 97 -16.30 -7.00 -7.77
N VAL A 98 -16.93 -8.16 -7.92
CA VAL A 98 -16.63 -9.17 -8.95
C VAL A 98 -17.91 -9.41 -9.75
N ASP A 99 -18.43 -8.34 -10.34
CA ASP A 99 -19.64 -8.37 -11.17
C ASP A 99 -19.30 -8.35 -12.67
N ALA A 100 -20.29 -8.68 -13.50
CA ALA A 100 -20.12 -8.74 -14.95
C ALA A 100 -19.65 -7.40 -15.55
N ALA A 101 -20.01 -6.25 -14.97
CA ALA A 101 -19.61 -4.96 -15.48
C ALA A 101 -18.11 -4.72 -15.27
N ARG A 102 -17.58 -5.07 -14.08
CA ARG A 102 -16.14 -5.00 -13.78
C ARG A 102 -15.35 -6.02 -14.57
N ILE A 103 -15.79 -7.26 -14.65
CA ILE A 103 -15.14 -8.33 -15.44
C ILE A 103 -14.99 -7.88 -16.90
N ASN A 104 -16.10 -7.46 -17.52
CA ASN A 104 -16.08 -6.97 -18.90
C ASN A 104 -15.27 -5.67 -19.07
N GLY A 105 -15.25 -4.81 -18.04
CA GLY A 105 -14.38 -3.62 -17.98
C GLY A 105 -12.91 -4.01 -18.04
N GLY A 106 -12.49 -4.95 -17.21
CA GLY A 106 -11.13 -5.48 -17.19
C GLY A 106 -10.69 -6.10 -18.50
N ARG A 107 -11.55 -6.94 -19.09
CA ARG A 107 -11.29 -7.55 -20.41
C ARG A 107 -11.12 -6.49 -21.51
N ARG A 108 -11.92 -5.40 -21.50
CA ARG A 108 -11.72 -4.28 -22.43
C ARG A 108 -10.38 -3.56 -22.21
N VAL A 109 -9.98 -3.37 -20.97
CA VAL A 109 -8.65 -2.79 -20.67
C VAL A 109 -7.55 -3.69 -21.21
N MET A 110 -7.60 -5.00 -20.92
CA MET A 110 -6.65 -5.99 -21.43
C MET A 110 -6.55 -5.93 -22.96
N ALA A 111 -7.68 -5.93 -23.66
CA ALA A 111 -7.73 -5.85 -25.12
C ALA A 111 -7.18 -4.54 -25.68
N SER A 112 -7.20 -3.46 -24.91
CA SER A 112 -6.68 -2.15 -25.33
C SER A 112 -5.16 -1.98 -25.17
N VAL A 113 -4.48 -2.92 -24.48
CA VAL A 113 -3.04 -2.81 -24.13
C VAL A 113 -2.24 -4.10 -24.40
N PRO A 114 -2.42 -4.82 -25.53
CA PRO A 114 -1.87 -6.17 -25.69
C PRO A 114 -0.34 -6.22 -25.63
N GLY A 115 0.34 -5.25 -26.23
CA GLY A 115 1.82 -5.19 -26.19
C GLY A 115 2.39 -4.79 -24.82
N MET A 116 1.59 -4.08 -24.04
CA MET A 116 1.98 -3.66 -22.70
C MET A 116 1.84 -4.80 -21.70
N ALA A 117 0.83 -5.67 -21.83
CA ALA A 117 0.64 -6.81 -20.96
C ALA A 117 1.92 -7.65 -20.86
N ALA A 118 2.43 -8.11 -22.01
CA ALA A 118 3.66 -8.90 -22.07
C ALA A 118 4.87 -8.14 -21.49
N ARG A 119 4.98 -6.82 -21.74
CA ARG A 119 6.07 -6.00 -21.19
C ARG A 119 6.01 -5.92 -19.67
N ILE A 120 4.83 -5.64 -19.10
CA ILE A 120 4.61 -5.56 -17.66
C ILE A 120 4.95 -6.90 -16.99
N GLU A 121 4.45 -8.01 -17.53
CA GLU A 121 4.71 -9.32 -16.97
C GLU A 121 6.20 -9.71 -17.03
N ASN A 122 6.88 -9.36 -18.12
CA ASN A 122 8.31 -9.64 -18.25
C ASN A 122 9.18 -8.74 -17.34
N GLU A 123 8.80 -7.47 -17.17
CA GLU A 123 9.58 -6.51 -16.40
C GLU A 123 9.35 -6.63 -14.89
N TYR A 124 8.09 -6.79 -14.48
CA TYR A 124 7.71 -6.79 -13.06
C TYR A 124 7.36 -8.16 -12.51
N GLY A 125 7.15 -9.15 -13.36
CA GLY A 125 6.75 -10.51 -12.94
C GLY A 125 5.33 -10.62 -12.39
N VAL A 126 4.49 -9.59 -12.59
CA VAL A 126 3.12 -9.51 -12.10
C VAL A 126 2.15 -9.80 -13.25
N PRO A 127 1.23 -10.77 -13.12
CA PRO A 127 0.23 -11.03 -14.14
C PRO A 127 -0.63 -9.78 -14.41
N ILE A 128 -0.83 -9.47 -15.68
CA ILE A 128 -1.51 -8.22 -16.08
C ILE A 128 -2.96 -8.16 -15.57
N GLU A 129 -3.65 -9.30 -15.46
CA GLU A 129 -5.00 -9.38 -14.92
C GLU A 129 -5.08 -8.93 -13.46
N VAL A 130 -4.05 -9.18 -12.66
CA VAL A 130 -3.96 -8.67 -11.26
C VAL A 130 -3.83 -7.15 -11.27
N VAL A 131 -2.96 -6.61 -12.11
CA VAL A 131 -2.75 -5.17 -12.28
C VAL A 131 -4.05 -4.48 -12.73
N VAL A 132 -4.74 -5.08 -13.69
CA VAL A 132 -6.02 -4.58 -14.21
C VAL A 132 -7.13 -4.68 -13.16
N ALA A 133 -7.14 -5.74 -12.33
CA ALA A 133 -8.09 -5.88 -11.24
C ALA A 133 -7.93 -4.76 -10.20
N ILE A 134 -6.70 -4.39 -9.83
CA ILE A 134 -6.42 -3.21 -8.98
C ILE A 134 -6.96 -1.94 -9.64
N PHE A 135 -6.64 -1.69 -10.90
CA PHE A 135 -7.16 -0.52 -11.63
C PHE A 135 -8.69 -0.45 -11.63
N GLY A 136 -9.34 -1.61 -11.73
CA GLY A 136 -10.79 -1.74 -11.62
C GLY A 136 -11.33 -1.41 -10.23
N HIS A 137 -10.66 -1.86 -9.18
CA HIS A 137 -11.06 -1.62 -7.78
C HIS A 137 -10.86 -0.15 -7.39
N GLU A 138 -9.73 0.46 -7.76
CA GLU A 138 -9.39 1.81 -7.34
C GLU A 138 -10.25 2.88 -7.99
N THR A 139 -10.45 2.80 -9.30
CA THR A 139 -11.06 3.91 -10.05
C THR A 139 -12.13 3.46 -11.05
N ASN A 140 -12.58 2.20 -10.97
CA ASN A 140 -13.45 1.61 -11.98
C ASN A 140 -12.90 1.88 -13.41
N TYR A 141 -11.64 1.49 -13.62
CA TYR A 141 -10.89 1.66 -14.87
C TYR A 141 -10.73 3.12 -15.31
N GLY A 142 -10.52 4.01 -14.36
CA GLY A 142 -10.31 5.43 -14.58
C GLY A 142 -11.58 6.27 -14.71
N SER A 143 -12.76 5.70 -14.43
CA SER A 143 -14.01 6.45 -14.49
C SER A 143 -14.20 7.45 -13.35
N TYR A 144 -13.53 7.24 -12.22
CA TYR A 144 -13.59 8.12 -11.06
C TYR A 144 -12.28 8.11 -10.28
N THR A 145 -11.63 9.28 -10.18
CA THR A 145 -10.33 9.44 -9.50
C THR A 145 -10.38 10.34 -8.26
N GLY A 146 -11.57 10.90 -7.95
CA GLY A 146 -11.75 11.92 -6.93
C GLY A 146 -11.59 13.34 -7.46
N ASP A 147 -12.18 14.29 -6.74
CA ASP A 147 -12.26 15.71 -7.15
C ASP A 147 -11.75 16.68 -6.09
N PHE A 148 -11.27 16.17 -4.94
CA PHE A 148 -10.71 17.03 -3.89
C PHE A 148 -9.37 17.61 -4.33
N ASP A 149 -9.15 18.90 -4.03
CA ASP A 149 -7.86 19.56 -4.13
C ASP A 149 -6.92 18.91 -3.09
N LEU A 150 -5.90 18.21 -3.57
CA LEU A 150 -5.01 17.41 -2.72
C LEU A 150 -4.19 18.30 -1.76
N ALA A 151 -3.72 19.46 -2.21
CA ALA A 151 -2.98 20.38 -1.34
C ALA A 151 -3.84 20.84 -0.16
N ARG A 152 -5.10 21.19 -0.45
CA ARG A 152 -6.05 21.57 0.60
C ARG A 152 -6.41 20.42 1.52
N SER A 153 -6.63 19.21 0.97
CA SER A 153 -6.97 18.02 1.75
C SER A 153 -5.85 17.61 2.70
N LEU A 154 -4.63 17.47 2.18
CA LEU A 154 -3.47 17.03 2.96
C LEU A 154 -3.08 18.05 4.04
N ALA A 155 -3.09 19.36 3.71
CA ALA A 155 -2.85 20.41 4.71
C ALA A 155 -3.92 20.39 5.81
N THR A 156 -5.20 20.15 5.45
CA THR A 156 -6.29 20.06 6.42
C THR A 156 -6.11 18.86 7.35
N LEU A 157 -5.80 17.68 6.81
CA LEU A 157 -5.61 16.45 7.59
C LEU A 157 -4.37 16.53 8.49
N ALA A 158 -3.29 17.16 8.01
CA ALA A 158 -2.11 17.42 8.82
C ALA A 158 -2.42 18.37 9.99
N TRP A 159 -3.22 19.41 9.74
CA TRP A 159 -3.63 20.37 10.78
C TRP A 159 -4.60 19.74 11.79
N GLU A 160 -5.60 18.96 11.34
CA GLU A 160 -6.58 18.27 12.19
C GLU A 160 -5.87 17.38 13.23
N GLY A 161 -4.81 16.67 12.83
CA GLY A 161 -3.81 16.14 13.75
C GLY A 161 -3.90 14.66 14.07
N ARG A 162 -4.95 13.92 13.68
CA ARG A 162 -5.10 12.49 14.00
C ARG A 162 -3.93 11.64 13.44
N ARG A 163 -3.38 12.01 12.28
CA ARG A 163 -2.18 11.44 11.64
C ARG A 163 -1.27 12.55 11.12
N ARG A 164 -0.96 13.51 11.98
CA ARG A 164 -0.30 14.77 11.67
C ARG A 164 0.95 14.60 10.83
N ASP A 165 1.91 13.86 11.33
CA ASP A 165 3.23 13.74 10.70
C ASP A 165 3.13 13.04 9.34
N PHE A 166 2.27 12.03 9.23
CA PHE A 166 2.02 11.34 7.98
C PHE A 166 1.48 12.32 6.91
N PHE A 167 0.40 13.03 7.21
CA PHE A 167 -0.18 13.95 6.24
C PHE A 167 0.68 15.19 5.98
N ALA A 168 1.47 15.63 6.95
CA ALA A 168 2.45 16.71 6.74
C ALA A 168 3.53 16.28 5.74
N GLN A 169 4.00 15.04 5.80
CA GLN A 169 4.95 14.50 4.82
C GLN A 169 4.31 14.35 3.45
N GLU A 170 3.10 13.77 3.37
CA GLU A 170 2.37 13.64 2.10
C GLU A 170 2.10 15.00 1.45
N PHE A 171 1.84 16.05 2.24
CA PHE A 171 1.72 17.42 1.72
C PHE A 171 3.03 17.91 1.09
N VAL A 172 4.16 17.71 1.75
CA VAL A 172 5.47 18.11 1.21
C VAL A 172 5.79 17.32 -0.06
N ASP A 173 5.52 16.02 -0.07
CA ASP A 173 5.76 15.18 -1.24
C ASP A 173 4.84 15.55 -2.42
N LEU A 174 3.60 16.00 -2.14
CA LEU A 174 2.74 16.59 -3.16
C LEU A 174 3.35 17.87 -3.77
N LEU A 175 3.97 18.73 -2.96
CA LEU A 175 4.64 19.92 -3.45
C LEU A 175 5.88 19.57 -4.29
N LYS A 176 6.63 18.52 -3.93
CA LYS A 176 7.75 18.01 -4.77
C LYS A 176 7.24 17.53 -6.14
N ILE A 177 6.09 16.86 -6.19
CA ILE A 177 5.46 16.49 -7.46
C ILE A 177 5.12 17.74 -8.26
N ALA A 178 4.52 18.77 -7.63
CA ALA A 178 4.21 20.02 -8.29
C ALA A 178 5.46 20.79 -8.76
N ASP A 179 6.59 20.57 -8.12
CA ASP A 179 7.88 21.20 -8.49
C ASP A 179 8.47 20.64 -9.80
N THR A 180 8.04 19.45 -10.22
CA THR A 180 8.36 18.89 -11.56
C THR A 180 7.56 19.53 -12.71
N GLY A 181 6.68 20.48 -12.41
CA GLY A 181 5.85 21.17 -13.40
C GLY A 181 4.36 20.78 -13.41
N VAL A 182 3.97 19.78 -12.61
CA VAL A 182 2.55 19.40 -12.48
C VAL A 182 1.76 20.54 -11.85
N GLN A 183 0.64 20.91 -12.46
CA GLN A 183 -0.15 22.04 -12.00
C GLN A 183 -1.14 21.64 -10.91
N ARG A 184 -1.42 22.57 -9.96
CA ARG A 184 -2.33 22.29 -8.83
C ARG A 184 -3.72 21.78 -9.28
N TYR A 185 -4.28 22.27 -10.38
CA TYR A 185 -5.57 21.83 -10.88
C TYR A 185 -5.58 20.35 -11.34
N GLN A 186 -4.42 19.78 -11.66
CA GLN A 186 -4.26 18.37 -12.03
C GLN A 186 -4.16 17.48 -10.76
N LEU A 187 -3.71 18.06 -9.64
CA LEU A 187 -3.51 17.37 -8.38
C LEU A 187 -4.83 17.27 -7.61
N LYS A 188 -5.75 16.51 -8.19
CA LYS A 188 -7.04 16.15 -7.62
C LYS A 188 -7.09 14.66 -7.32
N GLY A 189 -7.85 14.29 -6.29
CA GLY A 189 -7.96 12.90 -5.87
C GLY A 189 -8.99 12.69 -4.77
N SER A 190 -8.75 11.68 -3.94
CA SER A 190 -9.60 11.39 -2.78
C SER A 190 -9.45 12.46 -1.70
N TRP A 191 -10.41 12.52 -0.80
CA TRP A 191 -10.34 13.40 0.38
C TRP A 191 -9.13 13.09 1.28
N ALA A 192 -8.63 11.84 1.26
CA ALA A 192 -7.51 11.37 2.06
C ALA A 192 -6.14 11.51 1.38
N GLY A 193 -6.07 12.09 0.18
CA GLY A 193 -4.79 12.39 -0.48
C GLY A 193 -4.36 11.39 -1.57
N ALA A 194 -5.09 10.30 -1.77
CA ALA A 194 -4.81 9.35 -2.85
C ALA A 194 -5.26 9.91 -4.20
N PHE A 195 -4.49 9.65 -5.28
CA PHE A 195 -4.75 10.27 -6.57
C PHE A 195 -4.34 9.41 -7.78
N GLY A 196 -4.81 9.85 -8.94
CA GLY A 196 -4.57 9.18 -10.21
C GLY A 196 -5.32 7.85 -10.33
N TYR A 197 -5.11 7.15 -11.42
CA TYR A 197 -5.72 5.84 -11.68
C TYR A 197 -5.36 4.77 -10.64
N PRO A 198 -4.11 4.72 -10.13
CA PRO A 198 -3.71 3.77 -9.09
C PRO A 198 -4.11 4.18 -7.67
N GLN A 199 -4.66 5.38 -7.46
CA GLN A 199 -4.93 5.95 -6.13
C GLN A 199 -3.71 5.92 -5.21
N PHE A 200 -2.56 6.34 -5.74
CA PHE A 200 -1.32 6.46 -4.97
C PHE A 200 -1.34 7.67 -4.04
N MET A 201 -0.71 7.53 -2.88
CA MET A 201 -0.30 8.67 -2.06
C MET A 201 0.89 9.39 -2.71
N PRO A 202 1.11 10.70 -2.46
CA PRO A 202 2.25 11.44 -3.02
C PRO A 202 3.60 10.76 -2.82
N SER A 203 3.89 10.25 -1.63
CA SER A 203 5.13 9.52 -1.34
C SER A 203 5.28 8.26 -2.18
N ILE A 204 4.19 7.52 -2.42
CA ILE A 204 4.18 6.33 -3.28
C ILE A 204 4.42 6.71 -4.73
N TYR A 205 3.80 7.79 -5.22
CA TYR A 205 4.04 8.30 -6.56
C TYR A 205 5.52 8.63 -6.79
N LEU A 206 6.13 9.40 -5.89
CA LEU A 206 7.55 9.77 -6.02
C LEU A 206 8.49 8.56 -6.05
N ARG A 207 8.12 7.50 -5.35
CA ARG A 207 8.94 6.29 -5.24
C ARG A 207 8.69 5.28 -6.37
N LEU A 208 7.44 5.11 -6.79
CA LEU A 208 7.03 3.94 -7.58
C LEU A 208 6.35 4.24 -8.90
N ALA A 209 5.96 5.48 -9.18
CA ALA A 209 5.36 5.81 -10.47
C ALA A 209 6.34 5.52 -11.62
N LYS A 210 5.80 5.01 -12.73
CA LYS A 210 6.55 4.62 -13.93
C LYS A 210 5.96 5.26 -15.18
N ASP A 211 6.84 5.69 -16.05
CA ASP A 211 6.53 6.01 -17.44
C ASP A 211 6.35 4.69 -18.20
N GLY A 212 5.11 4.31 -18.41
CA GLY A 212 4.74 3.04 -19.04
C GLY A 212 4.65 3.14 -20.57
N ASP A 213 4.45 4.32 -21.17
CA ASP A 213 4.40 4.50 -22.61
C ASP A 213 5.69 5.07 -23.21
N GLY A 214 6.62 5.55 -22.38
CA GLY A 214 7.95 5.99 -22.79
C GLY A 214 7.98 7.44 -23.28
N ASP A 215 7.01 8.28 -22.85
CA ASP A 215 6.94 9.69 -23.22
C ASP A 215 7.82 10.61 -22.35
N GLY A 216 8.45 10.06 -21.31
CA GLY A 216 9.33 10.75 -20.37
C GLY A 216 8.61 11.27 -19.11
N VAL A 217 7.32 11.02 -18.95
CA VAL A 217 6.51 11.48 -17.81
C VAL A 217 5.69 10.34 -17.22
N ALA A 218 5.77 10.10 -15.92
CA ALA A 218 4.91 9.13 -15.25
C ALA A 218 3.51 9.74 -14.99
N ASN A 219 2.67 9.81 -16.01
CA ASN A 219 1.34 10.42 -15.97
C ASN A 219 0.26 9.43 -15.51
N ILE A 220 0.18 9.17 -14.22
CA ILE A 220 -0.82 8.26 -13.66
C ILE A 220 -2.24 8.83 -13.65
N TRP A 221 -2.46 10.08 -14.01
CA TRP A 221 -3.78 10.73 -14.02
C TRP A 221 -4.60 10.42 -15.27
N SER A 222 -3.94 10.24 -16.43
CA SER A 222 -4.60 10.07 -17.71
C SER A 222 -3.98 9.01 -18.63
N SER A 223 -2.72 8.60 -18.40
CA SER A 223 -2.10 7.48 -19.12
C SER A 223 -2.44 6.16 -18.43
N ARG A 224 -3.17 5.29 -19.15
CA ARG A 224 -3.38 3.90 -18.67
C ARG A 224 -2.07 3.12 -18.62
N ALA A 225 -1.18 3.42 -19.56
CA ALA A 225 0.10 2.77 -19.64
C ALA A 225 0.92 2.99 -18.36
N ASP A 226 1.02 4.23 -17.93
CA ASP A 226 1.77 4.61 -16.74
C ASP A 226 1.11 4.09 -15.47
N ALA A 227 -0.22 4.14 -15.44
CA ALA A 227 -0.96 3.61 -14.30
C ALA A 227 -0.73 2.10 -14.12
N LEU A 228 -0.85 1.31 -15.20
CA LEU A 228 -0.63 -0.14 -15.15
C LEU A 228 0.83 -0.47 -14.82
N ALA A 229 1.80 0.23 -15.43
CA ALA A 229 3.22 0.05 -15.11
C ALA A 229 3.52 0.42 -13.64
N SER A 230 2.92 1.50 -13.14
CA SER A 230 3.07 1.94 -11.76
C SER A 230 2.48 0.95 -10.75
N ILE A 231 1.29 0.40 -11.02
CA ILE A 231 0.68 -0.64 -10.18
C ILE A 231 1.56 -1.90 -10.18
N ALA A 232 2.04 -2.33 -11.35
CA ALA A 232 2.92 -3.49 -11.46
C ALA A 232 4.23 -3.29 -10.70
N ASN A 233 4.84 -2.09 -10.81
CA ASN A 233 6.04 -1.73 -10.07
C ASN A 233 5.82 -1.72 -8.55
N TYR A 234 4.63 -1.27 -8.09
CA TYR A 234 4.26 -1.36 -6.67
C TYR A 234 4.27 -2.82 -6.18
N PHE A 235 3.64 -3.73 -6.92
CA PHE A 235 3.61 -5.15 -6.55
C PHE A 235 5.01 -5.79 -6.60
N HIS A 236 5.83 -5.43 -7.58
CA HIS A 236 7.21 -5.88 -7.69
C HIS A 236 8.04 -5.42 -6.46
N ASP A 237 7.96 -4.14 -6.11
CA ASP A 237 8.64 -3.54 -4.94
C ASP A 237 8.16 -4.18 -3.63
N ALA A 238 6.86 -4.48 -3.50
CA ALA A 238 6.28 -5.17 -2.35
C ALA A 238 6.59 -6.68 -2.31
N GLY A 239 7.39 -7.20 -3.23
CA GLY A 239 7.88 -8.58 -3.22
C GLY A 239 6.96 -9.61 -3.87
N TRP A 240 6.19 -9.22 -4.89
CA TRP A 240 5.45 -10.17 -5.73
C TRP A 240 6.36 -11.26 -6.28
N ARG A 241 5.93 -12.51 -6.17
CA ARG A 241 6.68 -13.67 -6.67
C ARG A 241 6.10 -14.14 -8.00
N SER A 242 6.86 -13.94 -9.08
CA SER A 242 6.47 -14.39 -10.42
C SER A 242 6.20 -15.90 -10.44
N GLY A 243 5.19 -16.32 -11.21
CA GLY A 243 4.81 -17.72 -11.36
C GLY A 243 4.13 -18.34 -10.12
N GLN A 244 3.87 -17.55 -9.07
CA GLN A 244 3.08 -17.99 -7.91
C GLN A 244 1.71 -17.31 -7.95
N PRO A 245 0.59 -18.07 -7.82
CA PRO A 245 -0.74 -17.47 -7.76
C PRO A 245 -0.90 -16.64 -6.47
N TRP A 246 -1.87 -15.74 -6.44
CA TRP A 246 -2.25 -15.02 -5.19
C TRP A 246 -2.84 -15.98 -4.15
N GLY A 247 -3.53 -17.00 -4.59
CA GLY A 247 -4.16 -18.05 -3.80
C GLY A 247 -4.88 -19.05 -4.70
N VAL A 248 -5.43 -20.08 -4.11
CA VAL A 248 -6.28 -21.05 -4.81
C VAL A 248 -7.46 -21.43 -3.92
N ARG A 249 -8.62 -21.67 -4.53
CA ARG A 249 -9.74 -22.29 -3.81
C ARG A 249 -9.36 -23.69 -3.37
N VAL A 250 -9.89 -24.12 -2.23
CA VAL A 250 -9.56 -25.41 -1.64
C VAL A 250 -10.81 -26.10 -1.08
N ALA A 251 -10.93 -27.40 -1.31
CA ALA A 251 -11.88 -28.23 -0.59
C ALA A 251 -11.28 -28.59 0.79
N VAL A 252 -12.07 -28.35 1.84
CA VAL A 252 -11.68 -28.56 3.24
C VAL A 252 -12.21 -29.92 3.71
N PRO A 253 -11.42 -30.73 4.44
CA PRO A 253 -11.91 -32.01 5.01
C PRO A 253 -13.08 -31.77 5.98
N GLY A 254 -14.10 -32.63 5.92
CA GLY A 254 -15.33 -32.44 6.69
C GLY A 254 -15.16 -32.40 8.20
N ALA A 255 -14.20 -33.13 8.76
CA ALA A 255 -13.90 -33.20 10.19
C ALA A 255 -12.62 -32.43 10.59
N PHE A 256 -12.29 -31.37 9.86
CA PHE A 256 -11.06 -30.62 10.12
C PHE A 256 -11.16 -29.75 11.37
N ASP A 257 -10.21 -29.94 12.32
CA ASP A 257 -10.06 -29.07 13.48
C ASP A 257 -9.30 -27.78 13.13
N ARG A 258 -10.01 -26.69 13.04
CA ARG A 258 -9.47 -25.37 12.71
C ARG A 258 -8.55 -24.80 13.77
N SER A 259 -8.73 -25.20 15.02
CA SER A 259 -7.89 -24.74 16.14
C SER A 259 -6.44 -25.24 16.01
N ALA A 260 -6.24 -26.42 15.38
CA ALA A 260 -4.91 -27.00 15.14
C ALA A 260 -4.03 -26.18 14.18
N VAL A 261 -4.62 -25.24 13.45
CA VAL A 261 -3.90 -24.37 12.50
C VAL A 261 -4.09 -22.88 12.79
N ALA A 262 -4.66 -22.52 13.93
CA ALA A 262 -4.80 -21.14 14.34
C ALA A 262 -3.42 -20.47 14.45
N SER A 263 -3.28 -19.24 13.93
CA SER A 263 -2.04 -18.48 14.04
C SER A 263 -2.06 -17.66 15.33
N SER A 264 -0.94 -17.67 16.04
CA SER A 264 -0.67 -16.75 17.15
C SER A 264 0.31 -15.64 16.76
N LEU A 265 0.75 -15.60 15.50
CA LEU A 265 1.69 -14.61 15.00
C LEU A 265 0.95 -13.32 14.62
N GLU A 266 1.40 -12.21 15.18
CA GLU A 266 0.98 -10.88 14.75
C GLU A 266 1.82 -10.43 13.55
N SER A 267 1.16 -9.97 12.49
CA SER A 267 1.85 -9.37 11.36
C SER A 267 2.20 -7.91 11.69
N PRO A 268 3.45 -7.46 11.44
CA PRO A 268 3.80 -6.05 11.60
C PRO A 268 3.05 -5.13 10.61
N VAL A 269 2.62 -5.71 9.48
CA VAL A 269 1.84 -5.02 8.47
C VAL A 269 0.44 -5.61 8.45
N CYS A 270 -0.59 -4.77 8.49
CA CYS A 270 -2.00 -5.18 8.47
C CYS A 270 -2.37 -6.26 9.52
N PRO A 271 -2.05 -6.12 10.81
CA PRO A 271 -2.20 -7.19 11.79
C PRO A 271 -3.62 -7.78 11.85
N ARG A 272 -4.65 -6.95 11.80
CA ARG A 272 -6.07 -7.37 11.81
C ARG A 272 -6.51 -8.17 10.60
N VAL A 273 -5.86 -7.97 9.47
CA VAL A 273 -6.12 -8.74 8.25
C VAL A 273 -5.61 -10.15 8.44
N HIS A 274 -4.40 -10.28 8.97
CA HIS A 274 -3.71 -11.57 9.07
C HIS A 274 -4.11 -12.39 10.31
N GLU A 275 -4.74 -11.79 11.34
CA GLU A 275 -5.28 -12.54 12.48
C GLU A 275 -6.35 -13.57 12.09
N ARG A 276 -7.00 -13.38 10.92
CA ARG A 276 -8.00 -14.30 10.38
C ARG A 276 -7.41 -15.45 9.56
N HIS A 277 -6.10 -15.44 9.34
CA HIS A 277 -5.41 -16.46 8.56
C HIS A 277 -4.80 -17.52 9.48
N SER A 278 -4.71 -18.76 8.99
CA SER A 278 -4.03 -19.84 9.72
C SER A 278 -2.51 -19.64 9.78
N VAL A 279 -1.84 -20.55 10.47
CA VAL A 279 -0.39 -20.73 10.31
C VAL A 279 -0.01 -21.03 8.86
N TRP A 280 1.23 -20.70 8.49
CA TRP A 280 1.79 -21.00 7.18
C TRP A 280 2.27 -22.44 7.12
N LYS A 281 1.86 -23.16 6.07
CA LYS A 281 2.33 -24.51 5.74
C LYS A 281 2.57 -24.59 4.22
N THR A 282 3.40 -25.53 3.80
CA THR A 282 3.50 -25.86 2.38
C THR A 282 2.19 -26.46 1.87
N VAL A 283 1.92 -26.30 0.59
CA VAL A 283 0.73 -26.94 -0.05
C VAL A 283 0.78 -28.45 0.14
N ARG A 284 1.95 -29.08 0.13
CA ARG A 284 2.12 -30.51 0.45
C ARG A 284 1.62 -30.84 1.85
N GLU A 285 1.96 -30.04 2.87
CA GLU A 285 1.48 -30.26 4.24
C GLU A 285 -0.03 -30.06 4.33
N TRP A 286 -0.61 -29.08 3.61
CA TRP A 286 -2.06 -28.92 3.51
C TRP A 286 -2.72 -30.15 2.86
N ARG A 287 -2.15 -30.68 1.76
CA ARG A 287 -2.63 -31.94 1.14
C ARG A 287 -2.58 -33.12 2.11
N ASN A 288 -1.52 -33.24 2.91
CA ASN A 288 -1.38 -34.28 3.93
C ASN A 288 -2.43 -34.17 5.05
N LEU A 289 -2.94 -32.94 5.30
CA LEU A 289 -4.08 -32.72 6.19
C LEU A 289 -5.45 -32.95 5.51
N GLY A 290 -5.45 -33.39 4.26
CA GLY A 290 -6.68 -33.72 3.50
C GLY A 290 -7.27 -32.58 2.68
N PHE A 291 -6.61 -31.39 2.66
CA PHE A 291 -7.03 -30.29 1.82
C PHE A 291 -6.78 -30.59 0.35
N GLN A 292 -7.73 -30.22 -0.52
CA GLN A 292 -7.63 -30.44 -1.96
C GLN A 292 -7.71 -29.11 -2.71
N PRO A 293 -6.57 -28.53 -3.16
CA PRO A 293 -6.59 -27.35 -4.03
C PRO A 293 -7.38 -27.63 -5.31
N LEU A 294 -8.25 -26.68 -5.67
CA LEU A 294 -9.15 -26.81 -6.84
C LEU A 294 -8.54 -26.23 -8.12
N ALA A 295 -7.31 -25.69 -8.05
CA ALA A 295 -6.51 -25.25 -9.18
C ALA A 295 -5.05 -25.70 -9.01
N PRO A 296 -4.26 -25.74 -10.09
CA PRO A 296 -2.85 -26.10 -10.01
C PRO A 296 -2.06 -25.16 -9.08
N ILE A 297 -1.33 -25.75 -8.15
CA ILE A 297 -0.37 -25.05 -7.29
C ILE A 297 0.73 -26.03 -6.89
N ARG A 298 1.99 -25.57 -6.88
CA ARG A 298 3.14 -26.40 -6.54
C ARG A 298 3.12 -26.75 -5.05
N ASP A 299 3.60 -27.95 -4.75
CA ASP A 299 3.62 -28.51 -3.40
C ASP A 299 4.55 -27.78 -2.42
N ASP A 300 5.60 -27.11 -2.93
CA ASP A 300 6.58 -26.36 -2.14
C ASP A 300 6.14 -24.92 -1.79
N VAL A 301 5.04 -24.44 -2.36
CA VAL A 301 4.53 -23.09 -2.08
C VAL A 301 3.99 -23.02 -0.66
N MET A 302 4.43 -22.00 0.08
CA MET A 302 3.89 -21.69 1.40
C MET A 302 2.54 -20.98 1.26
N ALA A 303 1.54 -21.42 1.99
CA ALA A 303 0.20 -20.85 2.00
C ALA A 303 -0.41 -20.86 3.41
N SER A 304 -1.29 -19.91 3.67
CA SER A 304 -2.15 -19.90 4.85
C SER A 304 -3.58 -20.24 4.45
N PHE A 305 -4.29 -20.94 5.31
CA PHE A 305 -5.70 -21.26 5.11
C PHE A 305 -6.59 -20.08 5.54
N PHE A 306 -7.64 -19.82 4.77
CA PHE A 306 -8.58 -18.74 5.01
C PHE A 306 -10.01 -19.16 4.61
N GLU A 307 -10.94 -19.08 5.56
CA GLU A 307 -12.38 -19.26 5.37
C GLU A 307 -13.10 -17.94 5.65
N PRO A 308 -13.33 -17.09 4.61
CA PRO A 308 -13.88 -15.74 4.81
C PRO A 308 -15.24 -15.71 5.49
N ASP A 309 -16.11 -16.64 5.16
CA ASP A 309 -17.50 -16.70 5.63
C ASP A 309 -17.78 -17.92 6.53
N GLY A 310 -16.70 -18.57 7.01
CA GLY A 310 -16.76 -19.69 7.93
C GLY A 310 -16.98 -21.06 7.28
N PRO A 311 -17.13 -22.11 8.10
CA PRO A 311 -17.21 -23.49 7.64
C PRO A 311 -18.35 -23.76 6.66
N GLY A 312 -18.03 -24.43 5.56
CA GLY A 312 -18.99 -24.75 4.49
C GLY A 312 -19.10 -23.68 3.40
N ALA A 313 -18.54 -22.49 3.60
CA ALA A 313 -18.38 -21.48 2.58
C ALA A 313 -17.10 -21.71 1.74
N PRO A 314 -16.91 -21.00 0.62
CA PRO A 314 -15.67 -21.07 -0.14
C PRO A 314 -14.44 -20.77 0.73
N ALA A 315 -13.43 -21.65 0.61
CA ALA A 315 -12.18 -21.55 1.36
C ALA A 315 -10.98 -21.46 0.42
N TYR A 316 -9.87 -20.92 0.91
CA TYR A 316 -8.69 -20.59 0.11
C TYR A 316 -7.40 -20.98 0.82
N LEU A 317 -6.40 -21.37 0.04
CA LEU A 317 -4.99 -21.33 0.42
C LEU A 317 -4.39 -20.07 -0.18
N LEU A 318 -4.02 -19.11 0.67
CA LEU A 318 -3.52 -17.81 0.30
C LEU A 318 -1.99 -17.82 0.36
N THR A 319 -1.34 -17.37 -0.72
CA THR A 319 0.13 -17.38 -0.82
C THR A 319 0.76 -16.06 -0.33
N GLY A 320 2.09 -15.91 -0.49
CA GLY A 320 2.77 -14.65 -0.24
C GLY A 320 2.28 -13.51 -1.13
N ASN A 321 1.82 -13.81 -2.35
CA ASN A 321 1.28 -12.79 -3.26
C ASN A 321 -0.05 -12.19 -2.78
N TYR A 322 -0.85 -12.93 -2.02
CA TYR A 322 -2.02 -12.35 -1.35
C TYR A 322 -1.62 -11.27 -0.33
N ARG A 323 -0.50 -11.46 0.38
CA ARG A 323 0.02 -10.45 1.30
C ARG A 323 0.42 -9.17 0.58
N VAL A 324 1.02 -9.29 -0.60
CA VAL A 324 1.34 -8.14 -1.45
C VAL A 324 0.08 -7.35 -1.82
N ILE A 325 -1.03 -8.05 -2.15
CA ILE A 325 -2.31 -7.37 -2.38
C ILE A 325 -2.81 -6.66 -1.11
N THR A 326 -2.65 -7.27 0.08
CA THR A 326 -3.06 -6.63 1.34
C THR A 326 -2.19 -5.44 1.73
N GLU A 327 -0.96 -5.32 1.23
CA GLU A 327 -0.11 -4.15 1.42
C GLU A 327 -0.60 -2.94 0.62
N TYR A 328 -1.22 -3.17 -0.54
CA TYR A 328 -1.89 -2.12 -1.31
C TYR A 328 -3.09 -1.55 -0.55
N ASN A 329 -3.90 -2.42 0.04
CA ASN A 329 -5.03 -2.05 0.89
C ASN A 329 -5.23 -3.10 2.00
N CYS A 330 -5.09 -2.69 3.27
CA CYS A 330 -5.18 -3.54 4.46
C CYS A 330 -6.60 -4.08 4.72
N SER A 331 -7.15 -4.82 3.75
CA SER A 331 -8.50 -5.39 3.84
C SER A 331 -8.58 -6.75 3.15
N ASN A 332 -9.01 -7.79 3.89
CA ASN A 332 -9.31 -9.09 3.28
C ASN A 332 -10.47 -9.02 2.28
N TYR A 333 -11.43 -8.11 2.48
CA TYR A 333 -12.52 -7.88 1.53
C TYR A 333 -11.97 -7.42 0.19
N TYR A 334 -11.09 -6.42 0.24
CA TYR A 334 -10.41 -5.87 -0.93
C TYR A 334 -9.53 -6.94 -1.60
N ALA A 335 -8.58 -7.51 -0.86
CA ALA A 335 -7.58 -8.41 -1.42
C ALA A 335 -8.21 -9.66 -2.06
N LEU A 336 -9.22 -10.26 -1.40
CA LEU A 336 -9.91 -11.42 -1.96
C LEU A 336 -10.69 -11.05 -3.23
N SER A 337 -11.36 -9.90 -3.25
CA SER A 337 -12.10 -9.46 -4.44
C SER A 337 -11.17 -9.09 -5.60
N VAL A 338 -9.99 -8.53 -5.33
CA VAL A 338 -8.96 -8.28 -6.36
C VAL A 338 -8.50 -9.61 -6.97
N GLY A 339 -8.13 -10.60 -6.15
CA GLY A 339 -7.71 -11.90 -6.65
C GLY A 339 -8.78 -12.60 -7.49
N LEU A 340 -10.02 -12.63 -6.99
CA LEU A 340 -11.15 -13.23 -7.71
C LEU A 340 -11.50 -12.48 -9.00
N LEU A 341 -11.42 -11.13 -9.00
CA LEU A 341 -11.63 -10.34 -10.21
C LEU A 341 -10.54 -10.62 -11.25
N ALA A 342 -9.28 -10.75 -10.82
CA ALA A 342 -8.17 -11.09 -11.69
C ALA A 342 -8.40 -12.47 -12.37
N ASP A 343 -8.80 -13.47 -11.59
CA ASP A 343 -9.12 -14.81 -12.12
C ASP A 343 -10.24 -14.75 -13.17
N GLU A 344 -11.31 -13.98 -12.92
CA GLU A 344 -12.43 -13.82 -13.87
C GLU A 344 -12.07 -13.00 -15.11
N ILE A 345 -11.14 -12.05 -15.01
CA ILE A 345 -10.63 -11.29 -16.18
C ILE A 345 -9.79 -12.19 -17.08
N ALA A 346 -9.02 -13.12 -16.51
CA ALA A 346 -8.13 -14.04 -17.22
C ALA A 346 -8.88 -15.06 -18.10
N HIS A 347 -10.13 -15.38 -17.77
CA HIS A 347 -10.98 -16.34 -18.47
C HIS A 347 -11.96 -15.67 -19.43
#